data_373038d3a69a3acf69f22d539e231350
#
_entry.id   373038d3a69a3acf69f22d539e231350
#
_cell.length_a   1.000
_cell.length_b   1.000
_cell.length_c   1.000
_cell.angle_alpha   90.00
_cell.angle_beta   90.00
_cell.angle_gamma   90.00
#
_symmetry.space_group_name_H-M   'P 1'
#
loop_
_entity.id
_entity.type
_entity.pdbx_description
1 polymer ?
#
loop_
_entity_poly.entity_id
_entity_poly.type
_entity_poly.pdbx_seq_one_letter_code
_entity_poly.pdbx_strand_id
1 'polypeptide(L)'
;AVALVFLVMFLFLQNWRYTIIPTIVVPIALLGTFGALLAMGFSINVLTMFGMVLAIGIVVDDAIVVVENVERIMSEEGLPPLQATRKAMGQISGAIIGVTVVLISVFVPLAFFAGSTGNIYRQFAATMATAIGFSAFLALSLTPALCATLLKPVEAGHHMEKKGFFGWFNRVFKRTTNGYESFMSRMLRRSGRMMVIYAL
;
A
#
# COMPACT_ATOMS: atom_id res chain seq x y z
N ALA A 1 -11.43 8.64 -6.90
CA ALA A 1 -10.26 8.05 -6.24
C ALA A 1 -10.03 6.61 -6.68
N VAL A 2 -10.97 5.65 -6.43
CA VAL A 2 -10.78 4.21 -6.71
C VAL A 2 -10.43 3.92 -8.18
N ALA A 3 -11.10 4.56 -9.14
CA ALA A 3 -10.81 4.38 -10.57
C ALA A 3 -9.40 4.86 -10.94
N LEU A 4 -8.94 5.96 -10.37
CA LEU A 4 -7.58 6.47 -10.58
C LEU A 4 -6.54 5.51 -10.01
N VAL A 5 -6.77 5.01 -8.80
CA VAL A 5 -5.92 4.01 -8.14
C VAL A 5 -5.83 2.75 -8.99
N PHE A 6 -6.97 2.23 -9.45
CA PHE A 6 -7.00 1.07 -10.37
C PHE A 6 -6.16 1.31 -11.63
N LEU A 7 -6.31 2.48 -12.26
CA LEU A 7 -5.59 2.81 -13.48
C LEU A 7 -4.08 2.89 -13.24
N VAL A 8 -3.65 3.57 -12.19
CA VAL A 8 -2.24 3.68 -11.83
C VAL A 8 -1.66 2.30 -11.52
N MET A 9 -2.34 1.51 -10.71
CA MET A 9 -1.90 0.15 -10.39
C MET A 9 -1.82 -0.74 -11.62
N PHE A 10 -2.82 -0.66 -12.51
CA PHE A 10 -2.81 -1.41 -13.76
C PHE A 10 -1.64 -1.02 -14.66
N LEU A 11 -1.25 0.25 -14.64
CA LEU A 11 -0.08 0.74 -15.40
C LEU A 11 1.23 0.12 -14.89
N PHE A 12 1.37 -0.01 -13.57
CA PHE A 12 2.59 -0.57 -12.94
C PHE A 12 2.61 -2.10 -12.93
N LEU A 13 1.55 -2.72 -12.46
CA LEU A 13 1.45 -4.18 -12.35
C LEU A 13 1.22 -4.86 -13.72
N GLN A 14 0.64 -4.12 -14.68
CA GLN A 14 0.37 -4.58 -16.05
C GLN A 14 -0.35 -5.94 -16.15
N ASN A 15 -1.04 -6.32 -15.09
CA ASN A 15 -1.79 -7.55 -14.99
C ASN A 15 -3.09 -7.29 -14.21
N TRP A 16 -4.23 -7.52 -14.85
CA TRP A 16 -5.52 -7.20 -14.27
C TRP A 16 -5.83 -8.00 -12.99
N ARG A 17 -5.29 -9.23 -12.86
CA ARG A 17 -5.49 -10.08 -11.67
C ARG A 17 -4.80 -9.53 -10.43
N TYR A 18 -3.60 -9.01 -10.59
CA TYR A 18 -2.87 -8.34 -9.51
C TYR A 18 -3.54 -7.03 -9.12
N THR A 19 -4.09 -6.30 -10.10
CA THR A 19 -4.74 -5.02 -9.88
C THR A 19 -6.11 -5.14 -9.21
N ILE A 20 -6.87 -6.21 -9.51
CA ILE A 20 -8.23 -6.38 -8.97
C ILE A 20 -8.21 -6.66 -7.46
N ILE A 21 -7.16 -7.30 -6.93
CA ILE A 21 -7.07 -7.65 -5.51
C ILE A 21 -7.12 -6.40 -4.63
N PRO A 22 -6.21 -5.41 -4.74
CA PRO A 22 -6.30 -4.18 -3.97
C PRO A 22 -7.56 -3.37 -4.29
N THR A 23 -8.05 -3.43 -5.54
CA THR A 23 -9.29 -2.74 -5.93
C THR A 23 -10.52 -3.25 -5.18
N ILE A 24 -10.57 -4.54 -4.85
CA ILE A 24 -11.65 -5.14 -4.04
C ILE A 24 -11.44 -4.79 -2.55
N VAL A 25 -10.20 -4.78 -2.08
CA VAL A 25 -9.87 -4.52 -0.67
C VAL A 25 -10.30 -3.10 -0.25
N VAL A 26 -10.14 -2.10 -1.13
CA VAL A 26 -10.48 -0.70 -0.82
C VAL A 26 -11.95 -0.50 -0.43
N PRO A 27 -12.95 -0.90 -1.23
CA PRO A 27 -14.35 -0.78 -0.85
C PRO A 27 -14.68 -1.51 0.46
N ILE A 28 -14.10 -2.69 0.68
CA ILE A 28 -14.32 -3.48 1.89
C ILE A 28 -13.74 -2.75 3.11
N ALA A 29 -12.54 -2.18 3.01
CA ALA A 29 -11.94 -1.39 4.07
C ALA A 29 -12.76 -0.15 4.41
N LEU A 30 -13.27 0.55 3.39
CA LEU A 30 -14.12 1.72 3.58
C LEU A 30 -15.45 1.36 4.27
N LEU A 31 -16.11 0.30 3.81
CA LEU A 31 -17.34 -0.18 4.44
C LEU A 31 -17.10 -0.65 5.88
N GLY A 32 -16.01 -1.36 6.13
CA GLY A 32 -15.59 -1.75 7.48
C GLY A 32 -15.35 -0.53 8.38
N THR A 33 -14.70 0.49 7.86
CA THR A 33 -14.47 1.76 8.58
C THR A 33 -15.78 2.46 8.90
N PHE A 34 -16.71 2.58 7.95
CA PHE A 34 -18.05 3.14 8.20
C PHE A 34 -18.82 2.34 9.25
N GLY A 35 -18.78 1.01 9.17
CA GLY A 35 -19.40 0.15 10.17
C GLY A 35 -18.85 0.37 11.57
N ALA A 36 -17.54 0.50 11.70
CA ALA A 36 -16.90 0.77 12.99
C ALA A 36 -17.22 2.18 13.52
N LEU A 37 -17.21 3.20 12.67
CA LEU A 37 -17.61 4.57 13.05
C LEU A 37 -19.06 4.61 13.55
N LEU A 38 -19.96 3.91 12.88
CA LEU A 38 -21.35 3.77 13.29
C LEU A 38 -21.46 3.08 14.66
N ALA A 39 -20.71 2.00 14.87
CA ALA A 39 -20.69 1.29 16.16
C ALA A 39 -20.14 2.14 17.30
N MET A 40 -19.22 3.06 17.02
CA MET A 40 -18.70 4.04 17.98
C MET A 40 -19.64 5.25 18.20
N GLY A 41 -20.78 5.33 17.51
CA GLY A 41 -21.73 6.43 17.62
C GLY A 41 -21.32 7.71 16.90
N PHE A 42 -20.34 7.64 15.98
CA PHE A 42 -19.94 8.80 15.18
C PHE A 42 -20.90 9.00 14.00
N SER A 43 -21.24 10.26 13.72
CA SER A 43 -22.01 10.63 12.53
C SER A 43 -21.09 10.86 11.33
N ILE A 44 -21.61 10.54 10.14
CA ILE A 44 -20.94 10.89 8.89
C ILE A 44 -21.07 12.40 8.67
N ASN A 45 -19.97 13.08 8.58
CA ASN A 45 -19.91 14.53 8.31
C ASN A 45 -18.77 14.81 7.30
N VAL A 46 -18.64 16.09 6.91
CA VAL A 46 -17.64 16.52 5.92
C VAL A 46 -16.22 16.11 6.34
N LEU A 47 -15.91 16.16 7.63
CA LEU A 47 -14.57 15.85 8.12
C LEU A 47 -14.29 14.34 8.13
N THR A 48 -15.27 13.51 8.52
CA THR A 48 -15.14 12.04 8.42
C THR A 48 -15.04 11.62 6.96
N MET A 49 -15.79 12.24 6.05
CA MET A 49 -15.67 12.00 4.60
C MET A 49 -14.30 12.41 4.08
N PHE A 50 -13.77 13.55 4.52
CA PHE A 50 -12.42 13.99 4.17
C PHE A 50 -11.35 13.02 4.68
N GLY A 51 -11.47 12.59 5.96
CA GLY A 51 -10.61 11.55 6.52
C GLY A 51 -10.65 10.24 5.72
N MET A 52 -11.84 9.80 5.30
CA MET A 52 -12.01 8.61 4.46
C MET A 52 -11.33 8.75 3.10
N VAL A 53 -11.42 9.92 2.45
CA VAL A 53 -10.75 10.17 1.17
C VAL A 53 -9.23 10.12 1.33
N LEU A 54 -8.69 10.68 2.41
CA LEU A 54 -7.26 10.59 2.73
C LEU A 54 -6.84 9.15 3.04
N ALA A 55 -7.67 8.44 3.81
CA ALA A 55 -7.41 7.06 4.19
C ALA A 55 -7.33 6.12 2.96
N ILE A 56 -8.07 6.39 1.87
CA ILE A 56 -8.03 5.56 0.65
C ILE A 56 -6.59 5.38 0.15
N GLY A 57 -5.79 6.45 0.16
CA GLY A 57 -4.39 6.39 -0.28
C GLY A 57 -3.55 5.45 0.60
N ILE A 58 -3.72 5.51 1.92
CA ILE A 58 -2.99 4.69 2.88
C ILE A 58 -3.46 3.23 2.84
N VAL A 59 -4.79 3.03 2.77
CA VAL A 59 -5.44 1.70 2.73
C VAL A 59 -4.99 0.89 1.51
N VAL A 60 -4.84 1.56 0.37
CA VAL A 60 -4.42 0.90 -0.88
C VAL A 60 -2.99 0.39 -0.78
N ASP A 61 -2.12 1.15 -0.13
CA ASP A 61 -0.68 0.89 -0.08
C ASP A 61 -0.36 -0.45 0.60
N ASP A 62 -1.00 -0.75 1.71
CA ASP A 62 -0.83 -2.03 2.43
C ASP A 62 -1.15 -3.25 1.54
N ALA A 63 -2.25 -3.19 0.79
CA ALA A 63 -2.65 -4.26 -0.12
C ALA A 63 -1.71 -4.39 -1.33
N ILE A 64 -1.18 -3.26 -1.84
CA ILE A 64 -0.22 -3.24 -2.95
C ILE A 64 1.06 -3.95 -2.53
N VAL A 65 1.63 -3.61 -1.37
CA VAL A 65 2.88 -4.20 -0.86
C VAL A 65 2.76 -5.72 -0.74
N VAL A 66 1.61 -6.24 -0.30
CA VAL A 66 1.38 -7.68 -0.24
C VAL A 66 1.38 -8.31 -1.64
N VAL A 67 0.60 -7.75 -2.57
CA VAL A 67 0.46 -8.28 -3.93
C VAL A 67 1.80 -8.24 -4.67
N GLU A 68 2.54 -7.12 -4.57
CA GLU A 68 3.84 -6.93 -5.21
C GLU A 68 4.88 -7.93 -4.68
N ASN A 69 4.93 -8.13 -3.36
CA ASN A 69 5.88 -9.07 -2.78
C ASN A 69 5.56 -10.53 -3.16
N VAL A 70 4.27 -10.88 -3.25
CA VAL A 70 3.83 -12.20 -3.73
C VAL A 70 4.23 -12.38 -5.20
N GLU A 71 3.98 -11.37 -6.06
CA GLU A 71 4.36 -11.40 -7.48
C GLU A 71 5.86 -11.55 -7.65
N ARG A 72 6.65 -10.78 -6.89
CA ARG A 72 8.11 -10.85 -6.92
C ARG A 72 8.60 -12.27 -6.62
N ILE A 73 8.12 -12.89 -5.54
CA ILE A 73 8.52 -14.26 -5.16
C ILE A 73 8.09 -15.28 -6.21
N MET A 74 6.87 -15.13 -6.78
CA MET A 74 6.42 -16.01 -7.86
C MET A 74 7.30 -15.90 -9.10
N SER A 75 7.70 -14.67 -9.46
CA SER A 75 8.52 -14.39 -10.65
C SER A 75 9.98 -14.80 -10.48
N GLU A 76 10.57 -14.56 -9.31
CA GLU A 76 11.99 -14.84 -9.03
C GLU A 76 12.23 -16.34 -8.74
N GLU A 77 11.35 -16.97 -7.98
CA GLU A 77 11.55 -18.32 -7.45
C GLU A 77 10.69 -19.38 -8.15
N GLY A 78 9.75 -18.98 -9.02
CA GLY A 78 8.84 -19.90 -9.70
C GLY A 78 7.88 -20.65 -8.76
N LEU A 79 7.65 -20.13 -7.56
CA LEU A 79 6.78 -20.77 -6.58
C LEU A 79 5.29 -20.65 -6.96
N PRO A 80 4.47 -21.66 -6.69
CA PRO A 80 3.03 -21.56 -6.88
C PRO A 80 2.42 -20.51 -5.92
N PRO A 81 1.27 -19.88 -6.27
CA PRO A 81 0.72 -18.73 -5.56
C PRO A 81 0.59 -18.92 -4.04
N LEU A 82 0.11 -20.08 -3.59
CA LEU A 82 -0.05 -20.37 -2.16
C LEU A 82 1.29 -20.38 -1.41
N GLN A 83 2.33 -20.98 -2.00
CA GLN A 83 3.65 -21.03 -1.36
C GLN A 83 4.33 -19.66 -1.39
N ALA A 84 4.24 -18.95 -2.52
CA ALA A 84 4.74 -17.60 -2.67
C ALA A 84 4.07 -16.63 -1.67
N THR A 85 2.74 -16.72 -1.52
CA THR A 85 1.99 -15.90 -0.54
C THR A 85 2.43 -16.21 0.88
N ARG A 86 2.57 -17.49 1.25
CA ARG A 86 3.01 -17.86 2.59
C ARG A 86 4.42 -17.33 2.90
N LYS A 87 5.32 -17.39 1.94
CA LYS A 87 6.68 -16.85 2.05
C LYS A 87 6.68 -15.33 2.13
N ALA A 88 5.91 -14.67 1.27
CA ALA A 88 5.75 -13.22 1.27
C ALA A 88 5.26 -12.70 2.62
N MET A 89 4.20 -13.31 3.17
CA MET A 89 3.65 -12.91 4.46
C MET A 89 4.65 -13.08 5.61
N GLY A 90 5.48 -14.13 5.58
CA GLY A 90 6.57 -14.30 6.53
C GLY A 90 7.59 -13.14 6.51
N GLN A 91 7.78 -12.51 5.36
CA GLN A 91 8.73 -11.40 5.20
C GLN A 91 8.15 -10.04 5.58
N ILE A 92 6.86 -9.80 5.26
CA ILE A 92 6.30 -8.43 5.33
C ILE A 92 5.31 -8.21 6.47
N SER A 93 4.76 -9.25 7.12
CA SER A 93 3.76 -9.07 8.18
C SER A 93 4.25 -8.17 9.31
N GLY A 94 5.51 -8.32 9.75
CA GLY A 94 6.11 -7.48 10.78
C GLY A 94 6.22 -6.01 10.35
N ALA A 95 6.56 -5.77 9.10
CA ALA A 95 6.65 -4.41 8.55
C ALA A 95 5.27 -3.74 8.49
N ILE A 96 4.24 -4.45 8.00
CA ILE A 96 2.86 -3.94 7.93
C ILE A 96 2.37 -3.56 9.33
N ILE A 97 2.54 -4.45 10.32
CA ILE A 97 2.15 -4.16 11.72
C ILE A 97 2.91 -2.95 12.26
N GLY A 98 4.21 -2.88 12.02
CA GLY A 98 5.05 -1.78 12.48
C GLY A 98 4.61 -0.43 11.91
N VAL A 99 4.40 -0.35 10.59
CA VAL A 99 3.91 0.87 9.90
C VAL A 99 2.53 1.25 10.41
N THR A 100 1.60 0.29 10.54
CA THR A 100 0.25 0.51 11.06
C THR A 100 0.27 1.13 12.45
N VAL A 101 1.06 0.57 13.38
CA VAL A 101 1.17 1.08 14.74
C VAL A 101 1.73 2.51 14.75
N VAL A 102 2.76 2.78 13.97
CA VAL A 102 3.34 4.13 13.83
C VAL A 102 2.32 5.11 13.29
N LEU A 103 1.62 4.76 12.21
CA LEU A 103 0.60 5.64 11.61
C LEU A 103 -0.55 5.93 12.59
N ILE A 104 -1.08 4.90 13.27
CA ILE A 104 -2.14 5.11 14.26
C ILE A 104 -1.63 6.00 15.40
N SER A 105 -0.40 5.81 15.87
CA SER A 105 0.16 6.58 16.99
C SER A 105 0.25 8.09 16.70
N VAL A 106 0.40 8.48 15.44
CA VAL A 106 0.39 9.90 15.01
C VAL A 106 -1.00 10.54 15.23
N PHE A 107 -2.08 9.76 15.13
CA PHE A 107 -3.44 10.26 15.33
C PHE A 107 -3.89 10.25 16.80
N VAL A 108 -3.23 9.48 17.67
CA VAL A 108 -3.57 9.39 19.11
C VAL A 108 -3.58 10.77 19.79
N PRO A 109 -2.59 11.65 19.65
CA PRO A 109 -2.60 12.98 20.27
C PRO A 109 -3.80 13.84 19.85
N LEU A 110 -4.29 13.70 18.62
CA LEU A 110 -5.45 14.45 18.12
C LEU A 110 -6.75 14.08 18.85
N ALA A 111 -6.85 12.86 19.37
CA ALA A 111 -8.00 12.40 20.13
C ALA A 111 -8.12 13.05 21.53
N PHE A 112 -7.02 13.63 22.04
CA PHE A 112 -6.97 14.26 23.37
C PHE A 112 -7.11 15.78 23.35
N PHE A 113 -7.30 16.39 22.19
CA PHE A 113 -7.57 17.83 22.12
C PHE A 113 -8.87 18.19 22.82
N ALA A 114 -8.83 19.27 23.62
CA ALA A 114 -9.98 19.77 24.38
C ALA A 114 -10.76 20.85 23.62
N GLY A 115 -12.00 21.10 24.06
CA GLY A 115 -12.87 22.14 23.52
C GLY A 115 -13.65 21.73 22.27
N SER A 116 -14.36 22.69 21.67
CA SER A 116 -15.19 22.45 20.47
C SER A 116 -14.41 21.94 19.29
N THR A 117 -13.21 22.45 19.09
CA THR A 117 -12.27 21.99 18.06
C THR A 117 -11.81 20.56 18.34
N GLY A 118 -11.69 20.16 19.61
CA GLY A 118 -11.32 18.81 20.02
C GLY A 118 -12.29 17.73 19.54
N ASN A 119 -13.59 18.01 19.54
CA ASN A 119 -14.58 17.07 19.01
C ASN A 119 -14.37 16.78 17.51
N ILE A 120 -13.99 17.79 16.76
CA ILE A 120 -13.68 17.70 15.34
C ILE A 120 -12.45 16.81 15.12
N TYR A 121 -11.36 17.10 15.83
CA TYR A 121 -10.11 16.33 15.71
C TYR A 121 -10.27 14.89 16.20
N ARG A 122 -11.08 14.65 17.23
CA ARG A 122 -11.37 13.31 17.74
C ARG A 122 -12.06 12.44 16.69
N GLN A 123 -13.07 12.98 16.00
CA GLN A 123 -13.76 12.24 14.94
C GLN A 123 -12.84 11.95 13.77
N PHE A 124 -12.04 12.92 13.36
CA PHE A 124 -11.05 12.73 12.30
C PHE A 124 -10.00 11.67 12.68
N ALA A 125 -9.42 11.77 13.88
CA ALA A 125 -8.43 10.82 14.38
C ALA A 125 -9.01 9.39 14.48
N ALA A 126 -10.23 9.25 14.99
CA ALA A 126 -10.92 7.96 15.06
C ALA A 126 -11.17 7.39 13.66
N THR A 127 -11.58 8.22 12.70
CA THR A 127 -11.78 7.79 11.31
C THR A 127 -10.48 7.27 10.69
N MET A 128 -9.40 8.03 10.83
CA MET A 128 -8.10 7.65 10.28
C MET A 128 -7.55 6.39 10.95
N ALA A 129 -7.54 6.34 12.27
CA ALA A 129 -7.04 5.18 13.02
C ALA A 129 -7.82 3.90 12.70
N THR A 130 -9.14 4.00 12.58
CA THR A 130 -10.01 2.87 12.22
C THR A 130 -9.75 2.41 10.79
N ALA A 131 -9.64 3.35 9.83
CA ALA A 131 -9.38 3.02 8.44
C ALA A 131 -8.01 2.34 8.26
N ILE A 132 -6.96 2.84 8.92
CA ILE A 132 -5.62 2.26 8.91
C ILE A 132 -5.64 0.87 9.56
N GLY A 133 -6.33 0.70 10.69
CA GLY A 133 -6.48 -0.59 11.36
C GLY A 133 -7.18 -1.63 10.49
N PHE A 134 -8.28 -1.25 9.81
CA PHE A 134 -8.97 -2.13 8.85
C PHE A 134 -8.09 -2.45 7.64
N SER A 135 -7.31 -1.49 7.13
CA SER A 135 -6.35 -1.73 6.06
C SER A 135 -5.39 -2.85 6.41
N ALA A 136 -4.69 -2.71 7.53
CA ALA A 136 -3.74 -3.70 8.00
C ALA A 136 -4.39 -5.07 8.24
N PHE A 137 -5.58 -5.10 8.84
CA PHE A 137 -6.32 -6.33 9.03
C PHE A 137 -6.64 -7.03 7.70
N LEU A 138 -7.09 -6.29 6.70
CA LEU A 138 -7.39 -6.85 5.37
C LEU A 138 -6.11 -7.23 4.60
N ALA A 139 -5.03 -6.45 4.75
CA ALA A 139 -3.74 -6.77 4.16
C ALA A 139 -3.11 -8.05 4.74
N LEU A 140 -3.38 -8.36 6.02
CA LEU A 140 -2.90 -9.56 6.67
C LEU A 140 -3.83 -10.77 6.55
N SER A 141 -5.09 -10.57 6.15
CA SER A 141 -6.10 -11.65 6.06
C SER A 141 -6.64 -11.83 4.65
N LEU A 142 -7.41 -10.87 4.15
CA LEU A 142 -8.11 -10.98 2.88
C LEU A 142 -7.15 -10.94 1.68
N THR A 143 -6.20 -10.01 1.69
CA THR A 143 -5.28 -9.85 0.56
C THR A 143 -4.45 -11.11 0.29
N PRO A 144 -3.81 -11.76 1.28
CA PRO A 144 -3.10 -13.01 1.05
C PRO A 144 -4.03 -14.15 0.62
N ALA A 145 -5.26 -14.21 1.15
CA ALA A 145 -6.23 -15.21 0.72
C ALA A 145 -6.60 -15.03 -0.77
N LEU A 146 -6.80 -13.78 -1.21
CA LEU A 146 -7.06 -13.49 -2.62
C LEU A 146 -5.82 -13.75 -3.50
N CYS A 147 -4.62 -13.45 -3.04
CA CYS A 147 -3.39 -13.79 -3.76
C CYS A 147 -3.25 -15.30 -3.97
N ALA A 148 -3.46 -16.10 -2.91
CA ALA A 148 -3.34 -17.55 -2.98
C ALA A 148 -4.39 -18.21 -3.91
N THR A 149 -5.57 -17.57 -4.09
CA THR A 149 -6.70 -18.16 -4.83
C THR A 149 -6.86 -17.61 -6.24
N LEU A 150 -6.61 -16.30 -6.46
CA LEU A 150 -6.86 -15.64 -7.74
C LEU A 150 -5.63 -15.58 -8.65
N LEU A 151 -4.42 -15.63 -8.08
CA LEU A 151 -3.21 -15.58 -8.88
C LEU A 151 -2.97 -16.93 -9.57
N LYS A 152 -2.36 -16.85 -10.76
CA LYS A 152 -1.94 -18.04 -11.51
C LYS A 152 -0.42 -18.19 -11.38
N PRO A 153 0.08 -19.45 -11.38
CA PRO A 153 1.51 -19.71 -11.45
C PRO A 153 2.14 -18.95 -12.64
N VAL A 154 3.28 -18.36 -12.41
CA VAL A 154 4.10 -17.69 -13.42
C VAL A 154 5.32 -18.55 -13.64
N GLU A 155 5.67 -18.84 -14.90
CA GLU A 155 6.92 -19.53 -15.21
C GLU A 155 8.10 -18.63 -14.86
N ALA A 156 9.06 -19.16 -14.12
CA ALA A 156 10.25 -18.43 -13.69
C ALA A 156 11.01 -17.89 -14.91
N GLY A 157 11.36 -16.62 -14.89
CA GLY A 157 12.21 -16.00 -15.92
C GLY A 157 11.46 -15.44 -17.14
N HIS A 158 10.16 -15.61 -17.27
CA HIS A 158 9.40 -15.02 -18.37
C HIS A 158 8.96 -13.57 -18.07
N HIS A 159 9.92 -12.65 -18.01
CA HIS A 159 9.61 -11.25 -18.30
C HIS A 159 9.31 -11.14 -19.80
N MET A 160 8.07 -11.42 -20.20
CA MET A 160 7.63 -11.13 -21.55
C MET A 160 7.83 -9.63 -21.79
N GLU A 161 8.78 -9.27 -22.64
CA GLU A 161 8.91 -7.91 -23.14
C GLU A 161 7.59 -7.55 -23.83
N LYS A 162 6.72 -6.87 -23.10
CA LYS A 162 5.43 -6.40 -23.63
C LYS A 162 5.71 -5.41 -24.75
N LYS A 163 5.14 -5.64 -25.93
CA LYS A 163 5.22 -4.75 -27.10
C LYS A 163 4.18 -3.63 -26.97
N GLY A 164 4.39 -2.49 -27.63
CA GLY A 164 3.47 -1.37 -27.65
C GLY A 164 3.69 -0.37 -26.51
N PHE A 165 2.60 0.25 -26.03
CA PHE A 165 2.62 1.29 -24.99
C PHE A 165 3.34 0.84 -23.71
N PHE A 166 3.04 -0.35 -23.21
CA PHE A 166 3.68 -0.92 -22.02
C PHE A 166 5.17 -1.17 -22.23
N GLY A 167 5.59 -1.56 -23.43
CA GLY A 167 7.01 -1.72 -23.75
C GLY A 167 7.76 -0.38 -23.76
N TRP A 168 7.12 0.70 -24.25
CA TRP A 168 7.68 2.05 -24.17
C TRP A 168 7.77 2.52 -22.71
N PHE A 169 6.67 2.37 -21.94
CA PHE A 169 6.63 2.72 -20.52
C PHE A 169 7.72 2.00 -19.73
N ASN A 170 7.87 0.69 -19.89
CA ASN A 170 8.88 -0.10 -19.19
C ASN A 170 10.31 0.34 -19.53
N ARG A 171 10.58 0.71 -20.80
CA ARG A 171 11.89 1.23 -21.21
C ARG A 171 12.20 2.58 -20.57
N VAL A 172 11.25 3.49 -20.55
CA VAL A 172 11.40 4.80 -19.90
C VAL A 172 11.63 4.61 -18.40
N PHE A 173 10.81 3.79 -17.75
CA PHE A 173 10.90 3.49 -16.33
C PHE A 173 12.26 2.86 -15.99
N LYS A 174 12.69 1.82 -16.72
CA LYS A 174 13.99 1.17 -16.54
C LYS A 174 15.15 2.15 -16.72
N ARG A 175 15.07 3.05 -17.71
CA ARG A 175 16.10 4.09 -17.92
C ARG A 175 16.17 5.05 -16.73
N THR A 176 15.03 5.45 -16.19
CA THR A 176 14.95 6.31 -15.00
C THR A 176 15.51 5.60 -13.77
N THR A 177 15.13 4.35 -13.54
CA THR A 177 15.63 3.51 -12.44
C THR A 177 17.15 3.33 -12.50
N ASN A 178 17.69 2.97 -13.67
CA ASN A 178 19.14 2.84 -13.85
C ASN A 178 19.88 4.16 -13.65
N GLY A 179 19.25 5.28 -14.06
CA GLY A 179 19.77 6.63 -13.79
C GLY A 179 19.82 6.94 -12.30
N TYR A 180 18.74 6.62 -11.59
CA TYR A 180 18.64 6.78 -10.14
C TYR A 180 19.65 5.89 -9.38
N GLU A 181 19.78 4.62 -9.74
CA GLU A 181 20.78 3.70 -9.16
C GLU A 181 22.20 4.22 -9.36
N SER A 182 22.53 4.67 -10.57
CA SER A 182 23.84 5.24 -10.89
C SER A 182 24.10 6.53 -10.08
N PHE A 183 23.09 7.37 -9.89
CA PHE A 183 23.17 8.55 -9.08
C PHE A 183 23.36 8.21 -7.59
N MET A 184 22.56 7.28 -7.05
CA MET A 184 22.68 6.81 -5.67
C MET A 184 24.02 6.15 -5.39
N SER A 185 24.48 5.28 -6.28
CA SER A 185 25.80 4.64 -6.18
C SER A 185 26.94 5.66 -6.13
N ARG A 186 26.83 6.76 -6.93
CA ARG A 186 27.81 7.86 -6.93
C ARG A 186 27.75 8.66 -5.62
N MET A 187 26.54 8.90 -5.09
CA MET A 187 26.36 9.55 -3.78
C MET A 187 26.96 8.71 -2.65
N LEU A 188 26.68 7.41 -2.61
CA LEU A 188 27.20 6.50 -1.60
C LEU A 188 28.73 6.39 -1.63
N ARG A 189 29.33 6.40 -2.81
CA ARG A 189 30.80 6.45 -2.95
C ARG A 189 31.42 7.74 -2.43
N ARG A 190 30.64 8.81 -2.25
CA ARG A 190 31.06 10.11 -1.71
C ARG A 190 30.33 10.45 -0.43
N SER A 191 30.00 9.46 0.37
CA SER A 191 29.16 9.58 1.58
C SER A 191 29.67 10.67 2.54
N GLY A 192 30.97 10.79 2.77
CA GLY A 192 31.54 11.83 3.63
C GLY A 192 31.21 13.27 3.18
N ARG A 193 31.29 13.55 1.86
CA ARG A 193 30.92 14.88 1.32
C ARG A 193 29.41 15.12 1.39
N MET A 194 28.60 14.07 1.19
CA MET A 194 27.14 14.20 1.27
C MET A 194 26.66 14.39 2.70
N MET A 195 27.32 13.78 3.69
CA MET A 195 27.01 14.03 5.11
C MET A 195 27.29 15.49 5.50
N VAL A 196 28.37 16.08 4.98
CA VAL A 196 28.66 17.51 5.21
C VAL A 196 27.60 18.41 4.60
N ILE A 197 27.15 18.11 3.37
CA ILE A 197 26.07 18.89 2.70
C ILE A 197 24.73 18.74 3.44
N TYR A 198 24.45 17.58 4.04
CA TYR A 198 23.22 17.36 4.81
C TYR A 198 23.27 18.05 6.19
N ALA A 199 24.47 18.25 6.76
CA ALA A 199 24.66 18.87 8.07
C ALA A 199 24.71 20.42 8.01
N LEU A 200 24.83 21.03 6.83
CA LEU A 200 24.76 22.46 6.55
C LEU A 200 23.35 22.90 6.19
#